data_bb4c749d6a3fc4dcd46dc0e1af1e3d51
#
_entry.id   bb4c749d6a3fc4dcd46dc0e1af1e3d51
#
_cell.length_a   1.000
_cell.length_b   1.000
_cell.length_c   1.000
_cell.angle_alpha   90.00
_cell.angle_beta   90.00
_cell.angle_gamma   90.00
#
_symmetry.space_group_name_H-M   'P 1'
#
loop_
_entity.id
_entity.type
_entity.pdbx_description
1 polymer ?
#
loop_
_entity_poly.entity_id
_entity_poly.type
_entity_poly.pdbx_seq_one_letter_code
_entity_poly.pdbx_strand_id
1 'polypeptide(L)'
;LSRGLGDVYKRQVKIKPLPEGLKTEKPVPSRDRKNSEFIEKCCQLFISVESVLNTLDQKSGDGDTGSTLATAARAIMTSIDNLPQADITQLYHAISQELSTAMGGSSGVLLAIFFAAAGDASARGGEIKNSLEAGLKRIKEVGGAPLGDRTMIDALEPALERLPLGLSEAAKAAREGADRTSKIGRAKAGRASYIAEEQLIGNNDPGA
;
A
#
# COMPACT_ATOMS: atom_id res chain seq x y z
N LEU A 1 -22.48 -39.59 -0.04
CA LEU A 1 -23.26 -38.35 0.01
C LEU A 1 -22.36 -37.19 -0.44
N SER A 2 -22.17 -37.08 -1.78
CA SER A 2 -21.48 -35.98 -2.45
C SER A 2 -22.43 -34.80 -2.57
N ARG A 3 -22.42 -33.86 -1.67
CA ARG A 3 -22.97 -32.52 -1.96
C ARG A 3 -21.90 -31.76 -2.74
N GLY A 4 -22.13 -31.66 -4.04
CA GLY A 4 -21.17 -31.30 -5.03
C GLY A 4 -20.69 -29.85 -4.97
N LEU A 5 -19.47 -29.67 -5.41
CA LEU A 5 -18.85 -28.42 -5.86
C LEU A 5 -19.71 -27.56 -6.84
N GLY A 6 -20.86 -28.11 -7.31
CA GLY A 6 -21.77 -27.42 -8.24
C GLY A 6 -22.54 -26.23 -7.65
N ASP A 7 -22.70 -26.12 -6.32
CA ASP A 7 -23.45 -25.01 -5.72
C ASP A 7 -22.62 -23.74 -5.45
N VAL A 8 -21.30 -23.87 -5.41
CA VAL A 8 -20.39 -22.73 -5.25
C VAL A 8 -20.33 -21.89 -6.55
N TYR A 9 -20.44 -22.53 -7.70
CA TYR A 9 -20.44 -21.84 -9.00
C TYR A 9 -21.75 -21.14 -9.35
N LYS A 10 -22.85 -21.47 -8.69
CA LYS A 10 -24.16 -20.82 -8.94
C LYS A 10 -24.32 -19.46 -8.28
N ARG A 11 -23.38 -19.02 -7.43
CA ARG A 11 -23.34 -17.70 -6.82
C ARG A 11 -22.33 -16.77 -7.49
N GLN A 12 -22.09 -16.91 -8.76
CA GLN A 12 -21.38 -15.87 -9.50
C GLN A 12 -22.25 -14.60 -9.45
N VAL A 13 -21.78 -13.62 -8.68
CA VAL A 13 -22.35 -12.28 -8.71
C VAL A 13 -22.24 -11.80 -10.15
N LYS A 14 -23.39 -11.59 -10.81
CA LYS A 14 -23.40 -10.94 -12.13
C LYS A 14 -22.82 -9.56 -11.94
N ILE A 15 -21.57 -9.39 -12.33
CA ILE A 15 -20.92 -8.07 -12.35
C ILE A 15 -21.76 -7.25 -13.34
N LYS A 16 -22.45 -6.23 -12.82
CA LYS A 16 -23.14 -5.27 -13.67
C LYS A 16 -22.07 -4.64 -14.56
N PRO A 17 -22.29 -4.56 -15.89
CA PRO A 17 -21.38 -3.81 -16.74
C PRO A 17 -21.27 -2.40 -16.17
N LEU A 18 -20.05 -1.85 -16.17
CA LEU A 18 -19.81 -0.45 -15.81
C LEU A 18 -20.75 0.42 -16.66
N PRO A 19 -21.37 1.47 -16.07
CA PRO A 19 -22.20 2.40 -16.84
C PRO A 19 -21.40 2.91 -18.03
N GLU A 20 -21.99 2.86 -19.23
CA GLU A 20 -21.43 3.51 -20.41
C GLU A 20 -21.31 5.02 -20.10
N GLY A 21 -20.10 5.52 -20.00
CA GLY A 21 -19.82 6.94 -19.70
C GLY A 21 -18.76 7.22 -18.66
N LEU A 22 -18.28 6.24 -17.89
CA LEU A 22 -17.04 6.39 -17.14
C LEU A 22 -15.85 6.33 -18.10
N LYS A 23 -15.70 7.38 -18.91
CA LYS A 23 -14.41 7.65 -19.56
C LYS A 23 -13.45 8.02 -18.45
N THR A 24 -12.65 7.06 -18.01
CA THR A 24 -11.42 7.39 -17.29
C THR A 24 -10.55 8.13 -18.30
N GLU A 25 -10.58 9.45 -18.26
CA GLU A 25 -9.63 10.26 -19.02
C GLU A 25 -8.25 9.79 -18.55
N LYS A 26 -7.44 9.34 -19.51
CA LYS A 26 -6.06 8.97 -19.18
C LYS A 26 -5.38 10.22 -18.65
N PRO A 27 -4.67 10.13 -17.53
CA PRO A 27 -3.96 11.29 -16.99
C PRO A 27 -3.01 11.84 -18.06
N VAL A 28 -2.99 13.15 -18.19
CA VAL A 28 -2.09 13.83 -19.14
C VAL A 28 -0.69 13.82 -18.54
N PRO A 29 0.30 13.21 -19.19
CA PRO A 29 1.67 13.22 -18.69
C PRO A 29 2.17 14.64 -18.48
N SER A 30 2.80 14.89 -17.35
CA SER A 30 3.43 16.18 -17.05
C SER A 30 4.67 15.94 -16.19
N ARG A 31 5.70 16.78 -16.36
CA ARG A 31 6.96 16.61 -15.65
C ARG A 31 7.07 17.58 -14.48
N ASP A 32 7.48 17.07 -13.34
CA ASP A 32 7.99 17.81 -12.20
C ASP A 32 9.26 17.11 -11.71
N ARG A 33 10.38 17.83 -11.73
CA ARG A 33 11.69 17.26 -11.40
C ARG A 33 11.77 16.73 -9.97
N LYS A 34 11.18 17.45 -9.00
CA LYS A 34 11.23 17.05 -7.59
C LYS A 34 10.42 15.79 -7.35
N ASN A 35 9.24 15.72 -7.92
CA ASN A 35 8.37 14.56 -7.82
C ASN A 35 8.98 13.36 -8.53
N SER A 36 9.58 13.55 -9.72
CA SER A 36 10.29 12.49 -10.43
C SER A 36 11.43 11.90 -9.60
N GLU A 37 12.35 12.76 -9.12
CA GLU A 37 13.49 12.34 -8.30
C GLU A 37 13.05 11.64 -7.00
N PHE A 38 11.95 12.09 -6.40
CA PHE A 38 11.40 11.47 -5.19
C PHE A 38 10.84 10.08 -5.48
N ILE A 39 10.02 9.94 -6.52
CA ILE A 39 9.45 8.66 -6.95
C ILE A 39 10.56 7.66 -7.31
N GLU A 40 11.56 8.09 -8.09
CA GLU A 40 12.70 7.25 -8.47
C GLU A 40 13.44 6.72 -7.25
N LYS A 41 13.74 7.59 -6.28
CA LYS A 41 14.43 7.19 -5.04
C LYS A 41 13.60 6.20 -4.23
N CYS A 42 12.29 6.41 -4.09
CA CYS A 42 11.40 5.47 -3.42
C CYS A 42 11.40 4.10 -4.14
N CYS A 43 11.27 4.09 -5.45
CA CYS A 43 11.27 2.86 -6.22
C CYS A 43 12.63 2.12 -6.13
N GLN A 44 13.74 2.83 -6.24
CA GLN A 44 15.09 2.25 -6.08
C GLN A 44 15.27 1.65 -4.68
N LEU A 45 14.77 2.33 -3.64
CA LEU A 45 14.80 1.80 -2.29
C LEU A 45 14.02 0.49 -2.18
N PHE A 46 12.77 0.43 -2.66
CA PHE A 46 11.96 -0.80 -2.62
C PHE A 46 12.64 -1.96 -3.38
N ILE A 47 13.26 -1.69 -4.52
CA ILE A 47 14.02 -2.69 -5.27
C ILE A 47 15.25 -3.16 -4.46
N SER A 48 15.95 -2.24 -3.79
CA SER A 48 17.16 -2.58 -3.03
C SER A 48 16.90 -3.41 -1.77
N VAL A 49 15.72 -3.28 -1.16
CA VAL A 49 15.34 -4.00 0.05
C VAL A 49 14.51 -5.27 -0.21
N GLU A 50 14.33 -5.69 -1.46
CA GLU A 50 13.54 -6.83 -1.88
C GLU A 50 13.86 -8.10 -1.06
N SER A 51 15.13 -8.47 -0.98
CA SER A 51 15.55 -9.68 -0.26
C SER A 51 15.36 -9.57 1.25
N VAL A 52 15.54 -8.39 1.81
CA VAL A 52 15.35 -8.15 3.25
C VAL A 52 13.88 -8.32 3.62
N LEU A 53 12.97 -7.73 2.84
CA LEU A 53 11.53 -7.85 3.06
C LEU A 53 11.02 -9.28 2.85
N ASN A 54 11.53 -9.99 1.84
CA ASN A 54 11.21 -11.41 1.65
C ASN A 54 11.66 -12.26 2.84
N THR A 55 12.86 -12.00 3.39
CA THR A 55 13.36 -12.70 4.56
C THR A 55 12.53 -12.43 5.81
N LEU A 56 12.05 -11.20 5.99
CA LEU A 56 11.12 -10.87 7.06
C LEU A 56 9.78 -11.58 6.88
N ASP A 57 9.26 -11.57 5.67
CA ASP A 57 7.97 -12.17 5.35
C ASP A 57 7.97 -13.70 5.47
N GLN A 58 9.08 -14.37 5.17
CA GLN A 58 9.22 -15.84 5.37
C GLN A 58 8.97 -16.27 6.81
N LYS A 59 9.08 -15.38 7.78
CA LYS A 59 8.85 -15.66 9.20
C LYS A 59 7.37 -15.55 9.60
N SER A 60 6.56 -14.84 8.82
CA SER A 60 5.16 -14.53 9.15
C SER A 60 4.21 -14.60 7.96
N GLY A 61 4.70 -14.98 6.79
CA GLY A 61 3.95 -15.03 5.53
C GLY A 61 4.52 -16.07 4.57
N ASP A 62 4.39 -15.78 3.28
CA ASP A 62 4.87 -16.65 2.18
C ASP A 62 6.21 -16.21 1.56
N GLY A 63 6.79 -15.13 2.06
CA GLY A 63 8.12 -14.68 1.68
C GLY A 63 8.17 -13.89 0.37
N ASP A 64 7.09 -13.27 -0.05
CA ASP A 64 6.96 -12.58 -1.34
C ASP A 64 6.71 -11.06 -1.25
N THR A 65 6.56 -10.50 -0.05
CA THR A 65 6.28 -9.07 0.15
C THR A 65 7.30 -8.17 -0.54
N GLY A 66 8.58 -8.49 -0.45
CA GLY A 66 9.65 -7.73 -1.10
C GLY A 66 9.57 -7.80 -2.62
N SER A 67 9.36 -8.99 -3.17
CA SER A 67 9.23 -9.19 -4.63
C SER A 67 7.99 -8.49 -5.19
N THR A 68 6.89 -8.50 -4.45
CA THR A 68 5.65 -7.79 -4.83
C THR A 68 5.87 -6.28 -4.89
N LEU A 69 6.51 -5.69 -3.86
CA LEU A 69 6.85 -4.26 -3.84
C LEU A 69 7.86 -3.87 -4.91
N ALA A 70 8.91 -4.67 -5.10
CA ALA A 70 9.92 -4.41 -6.13
C ALA A 70 9.33 -4.50 -7.55
N THR A 71 8.38 -5.40 -7.79
CA THR A 71 7.66 -5.50 -9.06
C THR A 71 6.87 -4.21 -9.34
N ALA A 72 6.13 -3.72 -8.34
CA ALA A 72 5.40 -2.46 -8.47
C ALA A 72 6.35 -1.27 -8.69
N ALA A 73 7.47 -1.22 -7.95
CA ALA A 73 8.47 -0.17 -8.12
C ALA A 73 9.06 -0.16 -9.53
N ARG A 74 9.37 -1.33 -10.11
CA ARG A 74 9.84 -1.45 -11.50
C ARG A 74 8.78 -1.01 -12.50
N ALA A 75 7.50 -1.33 -12.28
CA ALA A 75 6.40 -0.89 -13.13
C ALA A 75 6.26 0.64 -13.11
N ILE A 76 6.26 1.27 -11.93
CA ILE A 76 6.21 2.72 -11.77
C ILE A 76 7.42 3.39 -12.47
N MET A 77 8.62 2.84 -12.31
CA MET A 77 9.81 3.38 -13.00
C MET A 77 9.71 3.27 -14.52
N THR A 78 9.11 2.21 -15.04
CA THR A 78 8.89 2.05 -16.48
C THR A 78 7.90 3.07 -17.04
N SER A 79 6.90 3.45 -16.26
CA SER A 79 5.86 4.42 -16.64
C SER A 79 6.15 5.85 -16.19
N ILE A 80 7.30 6.14 -15.56
CA ILE A 80 7.58 7.40 -14.88
C ILE A 80 7.41 8.63 -15.77
N ASP A 81 7.83 8.55 -17.02
CA ASP A 81 7.70 9.63 -18.00
C ASP A 81 6.24 9.87 -18.44
N ASN A 82 5.36 8.91 -18.21
CA ASN A 82 3.94 8.97 -18.53
C ASN A 82 3.09 9.40 -17.33
N LEU A 83 3.69 9.57 -16.13
CA LEU A 83 2.99 10.00 -14.95
C LEU A 83 2.69 11.51 -14.98
N PRO A 84 1.57 11.95 -14.44
CA PRO A 84 1.20 13.37 -14.32
C PRO A 84 1.90 14.03 -13.13
N GLN A 85 3.23 14.13 -13.15
CA GLN A 85 4.07 14.49 -12.00
C GLN A 85 3.85 15.92 -11.50
N ALA A 86 3.37 16.84 -12.34
CA ALA A 86 3.11 18.23 -11.96
C ALA A 86 1.73 18.43 -11.30
N ASP A 87 0.86 17.42 -11.34
CA ASP A 87 -0.46 17.45 -10.71
C ASP A 87 -0.55 16.34 -9.65
N ILE A 88 -0.43 16.71 -8.39
CA ILE A 88 -0.39 15.77 -7.27
C ILE A 88 -1.66 14.92 -7.16
N THR A 89 -2.81 15.48 -7.52
CA THR A 89 -4.10 14.75 -7.50
C THR A 89 -4.10 13.65 -8.54
N GLN A 90 -3.76 13.98 -9.78
CA GLN A 90 -3.67 13.00 -10.84
C GLN A 90 -2.52 12.00 -10.61
N LEU A 91 -1.41 12.45 -9.99
CA LEU A 91 -0.29 11.59 -9.64
C LEU A 91 -0.70 10.50 -8.63
N TYR A 92 -1.46 10.85 -7.58
CA TYR A 92 -1.99 9.86 -6.64
C TYR A 92 -2.87 8.82 -7.34
N HIS A 93 -3.77 9.26 -8.22
CA HIS A 93 -4.61 8.33 -8.98
C HIS A 93 -3.80 7.44 -9.94
N ALA A 94 -2.79 8.01 -10.61
CA ALA A 94 -1.91 7.25 -11.50
C ALA A 94 -1.11 6.20 -10.72
N ILE A 95 -0.52 6.56 -9.57
CA ILE A 95 0.17 5.60 -8.68
C ILE A 95 -0.79 4.51 -8.20
N SER A 96 -2.01 4.85 -7.79
CA SER A 96 -3.04 3.88 -7.43
C SER A 96 -3.28 2.87 -8.55
N GLN A 97 -3.37 3.32 -9.78
CA GLN A 97 -3.62 2.49 -10.96
C GLN A 97 -2.44 1.56 -11.26
N GLU A 98 -1.20 2.07 -11.20
CA GLU A 98 0.01 1.26 -11.35
C GLU A 98 0.08 0.16 -10.28
N LEU A 99 -0.15 0.51 -9.01
CA LEU A 99 -0.16 -0.45 -7.91
C LEU A 99 -1.24 -1.52 -8.08
N SER A 100 -2.46 -1.13 -8.46
CA SER A 100 -3.56 -2.07 -8.68
C SER A 100 -3.30 -3.08 -9.80
N THR A 101 -2.45 -2.71 -10.77
CA THR A 101 -2.10 -3.54 -11.91
C THR A 101 -0.86 -4.40 -11.64
N ALA A 102 0.14 -3.84 -10.96
CA ALA A 102 1.44 -4.46 -10.78
C ALA A 102 1.58 -5.25 -9.48
N MET A 103 0.82 -4.91 -8.44
CA MET A 103 0.88 -5.59 -7.15
C MET A 103 -0.24 -6.61 -6.97
N GLY A 104 0.13 -7.84 -6.63
CA GLY A 104 -0.81 -8.85 -6.14
C GLY A 104 -1.07 -8.74 -4.63
N GLY A 105 -1.99 -9.59 -4.14
CA GLY A 105 -2.26 -9.74 -2.72
C GLY A 105 -3.01 -8.57 -2.07
N SER A 106 -3.25 -8.70 -0.76
CA SER A 106 -3.98 -7.69 0.03
C SER A 106 -3.21 -6.38 0.15
N SER A 107 -1.88 -6.42 0.25
CA SER A 107 -1.04 -5.24 0.36
C SER A 107 -1.14 -4.33 -0.86
N GLY A 108 -1.15 -4.92 -2.08
CA GLY A 108 -1.32 -4.17 -3.32
C GLY A 108 -2.67 -3.48 -3.39
N VAL A 109 -3.74 -4.21 -3.05
CA VAL A 109 -5.10 -3.65 -3.00
C VAL A 109 -5.20 -2.50 -2.00
N LEU A 110 -4.64 -2.66 -0.80
CA LEU A 110 -4.68 -1.61 0.23
C LEU A 110 -3.87 -0.38 -0.16
N LEU A 111 -2.67 -0.54 -0.73
CA LEU A 111 -1.87 0.60 -1.21
C LEU A 111 -2.55 1.32 -2.38
N ALA A 112 -3.16 0.60 -3.31
CA ALA A 112 -3.94 1.21 -4.38
C ALA A 112 -5.13 2.02 -3.82
N ILE A 113 -5.86 1.48 -2.84
CA ILE A 113 -6.96 2.18 -2.15
C ILE A 113 -6.43 3.42 -1.40
N PHE A 114 -5.27 3.31 -0.76
CA PHE A 114 -4.63 4.44 -0.07
C PHE A 114 -4.42 5.62 -1.02
N PHE A 115 -3.76 5.37 -2.16
CA PHE A 115 -3.47 6.42 -3.13
C PHE A 115 -4.73 6.93 -3.86
N ALA A 116 -5.71 6.08 -4.14
CA ALA A 116 -6.99 6.51 -4.69
C ALA A 116 -7.70 7.49 -3.75
N ALA A 117 -7.82 7.14 -2.47
CA ALA A 117 -8.48 7.99 -1.48
C ALA A 117 -7.69 9.29 -1.21
N ALA A 118 -6.36 9.24 -1.27
CA ALA A 118 -5.53 10.44 -1.20
C ALA A 118 -5.77 11.36 -2.40
N GLY A 119 -5.87 10.82 -3.62
CA GLY A 119 -6.22 11.55 -4.83
C GLY A 119 -7.59 12.22 -4.73
N ASP A 120 -8.60 11.47 -4.27
CA ASP A 120 -9.95 12.01 -4.06
C ASP A 120 -9.99 13.13 -3.03
N ALA A 121 -9.20 13.06 -1.96
CA ALA A 121 -9.12 14.11 -0.96
C ALA A 121 -8.39 15.35 -1.51
N SER A 122 -7.31 15.15 -2.26
CA SER A 122 -6.57 16.19 -2.95
C SER A 122 -7.46 16.94 -3.96
N ALA A 123 -8.28 16.22 -4.74
CA ALA A 123 -9.23 16.80 -5.70
C ALA A 123 -10.26 17.73 -5.03
N ARG A 124 -10.54 17.52 -3.75
CA ARG A 124 -11.42 18.39 -2.94
C ARG A 124 -10.69 19.55 -2.26
N GLY A 125 -9.42 19.80 -2.63
CA GLY A 125 -8.60 20.87 -2.07
C GLY A 125 -7.84 20.49 -0.80
N GLY A 126 -7.70 19.21 -0.52
CA GLY A 126 -6.90 18.74 0.61
C GLY A 126 -5.41 19.01 0.41
N GLU A 127 -4.74 19.52 1.44
CA GLU A 127 -3.28 19.57 1.48
C GLU A 127 -2.69 18.15 1.48
N ILE A 128 -1.40 18.02 1.17
CA ILE A 128 -0.70 16.72 1.06
C ILE A 128 -0.94 15.86 2.31
N LYS A 129 -0.74 16.42 3.51
CA LYS A 129 -0.95 15.69 4.76
C LYS A 129 -2.38 15.17 4.89
N ASN A 130 -3.36 16.04 4.71
CA ASN A 130 -4.78 15.68 4.84
C ASN A 130 -5.20 14.64 3.80
N SER A 131 -4.64 14.73 2.60
CA SER A 131 -4.87 13.77 1.53
C SER A 131 -4.33 12.38 1.89
N LEU A 132 -3.10 12.30 2.40
CA LEU A 132 -2.50 11.04 2.85
C LEU A 132 -3.23 10.46 4.08
N GLU A 133 -3.69 11.30 5.01
CA GLU A 133 -4.51 10.87 6.14
C GLU A 133 -5.87 10.30 5.69
N ALA A 134 -6.47 10.86 4.63
CA ALA A 134 -7.67 10.27 4.04
C ALA A 134 -7.39 8.88 3.44
N GLY A 135 -6.22 8.70 2.81
CA GLY A 135 -5.74 7.39 2.37
C GLY A 135 -5.60 6.41 3.53
N LEU A 136 -4.92 6.81 4.61
CA LEU A 136 -4.75 6.00 5.81
C LEU A 136 -6.09 5.61 6.42
N LYS A 137 -6.99 6.56 6.58
CA LYS A 137 -8.35 6.30 7.07
C LYS A 137 -9.06 5.26 6.24
N ARG A 138 -8.98 5.38 4.91
CA ARG A 138 -9.66 4.47 4.00
C ARG A 138 -9.13 3.05 4.08
N ILE A 139 -7.81 2.85 4.17
CA ILE A 139 -7.25 1.50 4.31
C ILE A 139 -7.54 0.89 5.70
N LYS A 140 -7.66 1.68 6.76
CA LYS A 140 -8.12 1.21 8.07
C LYS A 140 -9.57 0.72 8.01
N GLU A 141 -10.45 1.44 7.31
CA GLU A 141 -11.85 1.05 7.11
C GLU A 141 -11.99 -0.25 6.30
N VAL A 142 -11.24 -0.38 5.21
CA VAL A 142 -11.34 -1.55 4.30
C VAL A 142 -10.60 -2.76 4.86
N GLY A 143 -9.39 -2.55 5.39
CA GLY A 143 -8.54 -3.62 5.92
C GLY A 143 -8.93 -4.06 7.33
N GLY A 144 -9.66 -3.22 8.08
CA GLY A 144 -10.14 -3.53 9.43
C GLY A 144 -9.05 -3.61 10.50
N ALA A 145 -7.80 -3.23 10.18
CA ALA A 145 -6.68 -3.27 11.10
C ALA A 145 -6.41 -1.87 11.68
N PRO A 146 -6.49 -1.67 13.00
CA PRO A 146 -6.00 -0.48 13.68
C PRO A 146 -4.48 -0.54 13.90
N LEU A 147 -3.94 0.55 14.47
CA LEU A 147 -2.59 0.59 15.00
C LEU A 147 -2.40 -0.52 16.07
N GLY A 148 -1.29 -1.23 16.02
CA GLY A 148 -0.96 -2.32 16.94
C GLY A 148 -1.37 -3.72 16.46
N ASP A 149 -1.82 -3.85 15.24
CA ASP A 149 -2.22 -5.14 14.65
C ASP A 149 -1.16 -5.77 13.74
N ARG A 150 0.11 -5.32 13.80
CA ARG A 150 1.22 -5.80 12.96
C ARG A 150 0.93 -5.69 11.47
N THR A 151 0.75 -4.46 10.99
CA THR A 151 0.48 -4.17 9.58
C THR A 151 1.24 -2.91 9.15
N MET A 152 1.15 -2.55 7.87
CA MET A 152 1.67 -1.29 7.36
C MET A 152 1.16 -0.04 8.11
N ILE A 153 0.01 -0.15 8.78
CA ILE A 153 -0.58 0.93 9.59
C ILE A 153 0.38 1.33 10.73
N ASP A 154 1.10 0.36 11.29
CA ASP A 154 2.01 0.57 12.42
C ASP A 154 3.21 1.47 12.06
N ALA A 155 3.52 1.61 10.79
CA ALA A 155 4.52 2.56 10.29
C ALA A 155 3.88 3.82 9.68
N LEU A 156 2.81 3.67 8.88
CA LEU A 156 2.18 4.78 8.17
C LEU A 156 1.53 5.80 9.11
N GLU A 157 0.80 5.36 10.12
CA GLU A 157 0.10 6.27 11.04
C GLU A 157 1.05 7.19 11.79
N PRO A 158 2.08 6.69 12.52
CA PRO A 158 3.05 7.57 13.18
C PRO A 158 3.87 8.42 12.21
N ALA A 159 4.14 7.93 11.00
CA ALA A 159 4.80 8.74 9.97
C ALA A 159 3.97 9.96 9.58
N LEU A 160 2.68 9.78 9.31
CA LEU A 160 1.78 10.87 8.91
C LEU A 160 1.54 11.86 10.06
N GLU A 161 1.49 11.41 11.31
CA GLU A 161 1.43 12.28 12.49
C GLU A 161 2.64 13.21 12.59
N ARG A 162 3.83 12.73 12.22
CA ARG A 162 5.08 13.49 12.27
C ARG A 162 5.42 14.23 10.99
N LEU A 163 4.70 14.00 9.90
CA LEU A 163 4.96 14.63 8.61
C LEU A 163 5.02 16.17 8.66
N PRO A 164 4.20 16.88 9.47
CA PRO A 164 4.31 18.34 9.60
C PRO A 164 5.67 18.83 10.15
N LEU A 165 6.42 17.96 10.85
CA LEU A 165 7.75 18.27 11.37
C LEU A 165 8.86 18.02 10.34
N GLY A 166 8.52 17.49 9.18
CA GLY A 166 9.42 17.19 8.06
C GLY A 166 9.61 15.70 7.80
N LEU A 167 10.13 15.39 6.61
CA LEU A 167 10.30 14.00 6.14
C LEU A 167 11.23 13.17 7.03
N SER A 168 12.26 13.78 7.65
CA SER A 168 13.17 13.08 8.56
C SER A 168 12.44 12.57 9.79
N GLU A 169 11.61 13.41 10.42
CA GLU A 169 10.82 13.03 11.60
C GLU A 169 9.75 12.00 11.24
N ALA A 170 9.12 12.13 10.08
CA ALA A 170 8.17 11.13 9.57
C ALA A 170 8.85 9.77 9.36
N ALA A 171 10.02 9.75 8.72
CA ALA A 171 10.78 8.51 8.48
C ALA A 171 11.23 7.85 9.78
N LYS A 172 11.69 8.64 10.78
CA LYS A 172 12.03 8.15 12.10
C LYS A 172 10.83 7.51 12.80
N ALA A 173 9.69 8.18 12.79
CA ALA A 173 8.47 7.66 13.39
C ALA A 173 7.96 6.38 12.70
N ALA A 174 8.07 6.30 11.35
CA ALA A 174 7.79 5.09 10.60
C ALA A 174 8.68 3.92 11.05
N ARG A 175 10.00 4.14 11.16
CA ARG A 175 10.95 3.14 11.61
C ARG A 175 10.64 2.66 13.02
N GLU A 176 10.42 3.57 13.95
CA GLU A 176 10.04 3.24 15.33
C GLU A 176 8.72 2.47 15.39
N GLY A 177 7.77 2.80 14.50
CA GLY A 177 6.51 2.07 14.34
C GLY A 177 6.74 0.64 13.88
N ALA A 178 7.51 0.46 12.82
CA ALA A 178 7.88 -0.85 12.29
C ALA A 178 8.62 -1.70 13.35
N ASP A 179 9.57 -1.11 14.07
CA ASP A 179 10.35 -1.82 15.09
C ASP A 179 9.49 -2.23 16.30
N ARG A 180 8.46 -1.45 16.64
CA ARG A 180 7.50 -1.84 17.69
C ARG A 180 6.72 -3.10 17.35
N THR A 181 6.49 -3.42 16.07
CA THR A 181 5.77 -4.62 15.67
C THR A 181 6.44 -5.90 16.15
N SER A 182 7.78 -5.90 16.32
CA SER A 182 8.53 -7.03 16.87
C SER A 182 8.14 -7.42 18.30
N LYS A 183 7.49 -6.53 19.03
CA LYS A 183 7.03 -6.76 20.42
C LYS A 183 5.58 -7.21 20.49
N ILE A 184 4.88 -7.27 19.34
CA ILE A 184 3.48 -7.64 19.25
C ILE A 184 3.39 -9.12 18.90
N GLY A 185 2.98 -9.95 19.84
CA GLY A 185 2.91 -11.41 19.68
C GLY A 185 1.67 -11.90 18.91
N ARG A 186 0.74 -11.00 18.56
CA ARG A 186 -0.49 -11.38 17.86
C ARG A 186 -0.85 -10.36 16.77
N ALA A 187 -0.94 -10.85 15.54
CA ALA A 187 -1.57 -10.11 14.46
C ALA A 187 -3.06 -10.43 14.38
N LYS A 188 -3.89 -9.44 14.04
CA LYS A 188 -5.33 -9.64 13.84
C LYS A 188 -5.73 -9.61 12.37
N ALA A 189 -4.84 -9.17 11.51
CA ALA A 189 -5.06 -9.08 10.08
C ALA A 189 -3.91 -9.70 9.28
N GLY A 190 -4.16 -9.99 8.01
CA GLY A 190 -3.19 -10.56 7.12
C GLY A 190 -2.79 -12.01 7.48
N ARG A 191 -1.74 -12.51 6.82
CA ARG A 191 -1.25 -13.89 7.01
C ARG A 191 -0.67 -14.12 8.40
N ALA A 192 -0.04 -13.11 8.96
CA ALA A 192 0.52 -13.18 10.32
C ALA A 192 -0.53 -13.52 11.40
N SER A 193 -1.84 -13.35 11.12
CA SER A 193 -2.91 -13.73 12.05
C SER A 193 -3.04 -15.25 12.28
N TYR A 194 -2.45 -16.05 11.43
CA TYR A 194 -2.41 -17.52 11.54
C TYR A 194 -1.10 -18.06 12.13
N ILE A 195 -0.16 -17.16 12.48
CA ILE A 195 1.17 -17.51 12.97
C ILE A 195 1.19 -17.48 14.51
N ALA A 196 1.89 -18.43 15.11
CA ALA A 196 2.04 -18.52 16.56
C ALA A 196 2.87 -17.35 17.13
N GLU A 197 2.56 -16.95 18.36
CA GLU A 197 3.18 -15.80 19.04
C GLU A 197 4.72 -15.91 19.06
N GLU A 198 5.23 -17.09 19.34
CA GLU A 198 6.68 -17.37 19.46
C GLU A 198 7.44 -17.08 18.16
N GLN A 199 6.75 -17.15 17.02
CA GLN A 199 7.33 -16.85 15.70
C GLN A 199 7.21 -15.37 15.34
N LEU A 200 6.27 -14.65 15.94
CA LEU A 200 6.06 -13.21 15.69
C LEU A 200 6.96 -12.35 16.57
N ILE A 201 7.13 -12.71 17.85
CA ILE A 201 7.98 -11.96 18.78
C ILE A 201 9.43 -11.94 18.29
N GLY A 202 10.06 -10.77 18.37
CA GLY A 202 11.44 -10.54 17.90
C GLY A 202 11.57 -10.31 16.39
N ASN A 203 10.48 -10.42 15.63
CA ASN A 203 10.48 -10.19 14.19
C ASN A 203 9.60 -8.99 13.83
N ASN A 204 10.12 -8.07 13.05
CA ASN A 204 9.34 -6.94 12.54
C ASN A 204 8.30 -7.43 11.53
N ASP A 205 7.18 -6.72 11.45
CA ASP A 205 6.21 -6.95 10.38
C ASP A 205 6.76 -6.48 9.02
N PRO A 206 6.74 -7.31 7.96
CA PRO A 206 7.28 -6.93 6.67
C PRO A 206 6.52 -5.77 6.01
N GLY A 207 5.22 -5.66 6.25
CA GLY A 207 4.40 -4.56 5.77
C GLY A 207 4.73 -3.22 6.45
N ALA A 208 5.02 -3.25 7.73
CA ALA A 208 5.44 -2.08 8.49
C ALA A 208 6.85 -1.64 8.14
#